data_84a560f3e0fb0249085e1ce2e4fd654d
#
_entry.id   84a560f3e0fb0249085e1ce2e4fd654d
#
_cell.length_a   1.000
_cell.length_b   1.000
_cell.length_c   1.000
_cell.angle_alpha   90.00
_cell.angle_beta   90.00
_cell.angle_gamma   90.00
#
_symmetry.space_group_name_H-M   'P 1'
#
loop_
_entity.id
_entity.type
_entity.pdbx_description
1 polymer ?
#
loop_
_entity_poly.entity_id
_entity_poly.type
_entity_poly.pdbx_seq_one_letter_code
_entity_poly.pdbx_strand_id
1 'polypeptide(L)'
;HLKTSNDLFKSINLIASNVKDGHIRILHPKMETVPSMFPLLLKIIDKKLYTDTEDFGIPIGSEIISVDGIKSEPLLNKLITYVHSDGYNVTKKYREIESQFGILHYYEFGAKSSYNVTYITPKNQTKTTEIQSQSFQSIGMRFPNRNSYFSIYHNKTDKLEHLKNTLGQNLPYVYFIDSINTAVLTVNSFGVNPQEFKSKLIDIFKEIKKKKAESLIIDIRQNNG
;
A
#
# COMPACT_ATOMS: atom_id res chain seq x y z
N HIS A 1 2.24 -13.42 -30.93
CA HIS A 1 0.87 -13.92 -31.14
C HIS A 1 0.18 -14.00 -29.79
N LEU A 2 -0.90 -13.19 -29.61
CA LEU A 2 -1.79 -13.27 -28.44
C LEU A 2 -2.58 -14.58 -28.54
N LYS A 3 -2.43 -15.48 -27.56
CA LYS A 3 -3.12 -16.78 -27.57
C LYS A 3 -4.30 -16.84 -26.61
N THR A 4 -4.30 -15.99 -25.59
CA THR A 4 -5.32 -16.00 -24.54
C THR A 4 -5.81 -14.57 -24.23
N SER A 5 -6.95 -14.45 -23.56
CA SER A 5 -7.44 -13.17 -23.04
C SER A 5 -6.48 -12.57 -22.02
N ASN A 6 -5.73 -13.41 -21.29
CA ASN A 6 -4.71 -12.93 -20.36
C ASN A 6 -3.49 -12.32 -21.09
N ASP A 7 -3.08 -12.90 -22.24
CA ASP A 7 -2.01 -12.30 -23.07
C ASP A 7 -2.42 -10.93 -23.61
N LEU A 8 -3.69 -10.80 -24.03
CA LEU A 8 -4.26 -9.52 -24.44
C LEU A 8 -4.28 -8.52 -23.29
N PHE A 9 -4.74 -8.93 -22.10
CA PHE A 9 -4.76 -8.11 -20.90
C PHE A 9 -3.36 -7.58 -20.54
N LYS A 10 -2.34 -8.43 -20.54
CA LYS A 10 -0.94 -8.05 -20.31
C LYS A 10 -0.46 -7.02 -21.33
N SER A 11 -0.73 -7.26 -22.61
CA SER A 11 -0.31 -6.37 -23.69
C SER A 11 -0.98 -5.01 -23.60
N ILE A 12 -2.26 -4.95 -23.27
CA ILE A 12 -3.00 -3.70 -23.09
C ILE A 12 -2.43 -2.93 -21.88
N ASN A 13 -2.18 -3.60 -20.75
CA ASN A 13 -1.58 -2.96 -19.59
C ASN A 13 -0.19 -2.39 -19.88
N LEU A 14 0.65 -3.11 -20.63
CA LEU A 14 1.97 -2.62 -21.05
C LEU A 14 1.85 -1.33 -21.88
N ILE A 15 0.90 -1.27 -22.81
CA ILE A 15 0.64 -0.06 -23.61
C ILE A 15 0.11 1.06 -22.71
N ALA A 16 -0.90 0.78 -21.91
CA ALA A 16 -1.55 1.75 -21.02
C ALA A 16 -0.58 2.33 -19.99
N SER A 17 0.38 1.55 -19.51
CA SER A 17 1.39 2.01 -18.55
C SER A 17 2.27 3.16 -19.10
N ASN A 18 2.34 3.31 -20.42
CA ASN A 18 3.08 4.39 -21.08
C ASN A 18 2.26 5.68 -21.27
N VAL A 19 0.94 5.66 -21.08
CA VAL A 19 0.08 6.85 -21.20
C VAL A 19 0.30 7.83 -20.04
N LYS A 20 0.73 7.31 -18.88
CA LYS A 20 1.05 8.11 -17.68
C LYS A 20 -0.14 8.92 -17.13
N ASP A 21 -1.31 8.32 -17.17
CA ASP A 21 -2.55 8.85 -16.60
C ASP A 21 -3.05 7.88 -15.51
N GLY A 22 -3.16 8.40 -14.28
CA GLY A 22 -3.59 7.64 -13.11
C GLY A 22 -5.06 7.24 -13.09
N HIS A 23 -5.88 7.77 -14.03
CA HIS A 23 -7.30 7.43 -14.15
C HIS A 23 -7.55 6.26 -15.10
N ILE A 24 -6.55 5.83 -15.86
CA ILE A 24 -6.67 4.64 -16.71
C ILE A 24 -6.82 3.41 -15.81
N ARG A 25 -7.82 2.60 -16.12
CA ARG A 25 -8.04 1.29 -15.48
C ARG A 25 -8.29 0.25 -16.56
N ILE A 26 -7.46 -0.76 -16.58
CA ILE A 26 -7.66 -1.94 -17.43
C ILE A 26 -8.23 -3.05 -16.55
N LEU A 27 -9.46 -3.44 -16.84
CA LEU A 27 -10.10 -4.50 -16.07
C LEU A 27 -9.62 -5.86 -16.56
N HIS A 28 -9.23 -6.70 -15.62
CA HIS A 28 -8.90 -8.10 -15.92
C HIS A 28 -10.14 -8.81 -16.49
N PRO A 29 -9.98 -9.69 -17.48
CA PRO A 29 -11.08 -10.54 -17.95
C PRO A 29 -11.75 -11.24 -16.77
N LYS A 30 -13.09 -11.34 -16.83
CA LYS A 30 -13.87 -11.94 -15.74
C LYS A 30 -13.35 -13.33 -15.40
N MET A 31 -13.05 -13.55 -14.13
CA MET A 31 -12.71 -14.85 -13.58
C MET A 31 -13.98 -15.49 -13.02
N GLU A 32 -14.20 -16.77 -13.31
CA GLU A 32 -15.31 -17.52 -12.71
C GLU A 32 -15.11 -17.69 -11.20
N THR A 33 -13.86 -17.92 -10.80
CA THR A 33 -13.44 -18.00 -9.40
C THR A 33 -12.16 -17.20 -9.19
N VAL A 34 -12.04 -16.54 -8.03
CA VAL A 34 -10.80 -15.88 -7.63
C VAL A 34 -9.82 -16.96 -7.18
N PRO A 35 -8.69 -17.15 -7.87
CA PRO A 35 -7.74 -18.20 -7.51
C PRO A 35 -7.04 -17.90 -6.19
N SER A 36 -6.43 -18.93 -5.60
CA SER A 36 -5.41 -18.73 -4.59
C SER A 36 -4.18 -18.08 -5.23
N MET A 37 -3.49 -17.22 -4.48
CA MET A 37 -2.43 -16.37 -4.99
C MET A 37 -1.26 -16.26 -4.00
N PHE A 38 -0.21 -15.54 -4.40
CA PHE A 38 0.95 -15.26 -3.56
C PHE A 38 0.52 -14.60 -2.25
N PRO A 39 0.90 -15.17 -1.08
CA PRO A 39 0.24 -14.84 0.17
C PRO A 39 0.93 -13.76 1.01
N LEU A 40 2.22 -13.44 0.80
CA LEU A 40 2.93 -12.50 1.66
C LEU A 40 2.43 -11.07 1.48
N LEU A 41 2.26 -10.37 2.59
CA LEU A 41 2.05 -8.94 2.62
C LEU A 41 3.42 -8.25 2.65
N LEU A 42 3.67 -7.43 1.64
CA LEU A 42 4.98 -6.86 1.39
C LEU A 42 4.95 -5.34 1.46
N LYS A 43 6.10 -4.76 1.83
CA LYS A 43 6.42 -3.34 1.79
C LYS A 43 7.51 -3.08 0.77
N ILE A 44 7.43 -1.98 0.04
CA ILE A 44 8.46 -1.58 -0.91
C ILE A 44 9.21 -0.38 -0.33
N ILE A 45 10.51 -0.56 -0.06
CA ILE A 45 11.40 0.48 0.45
C ILE A 45 12.63 0.46 -0.46
N ASP A 46 12.98 1.61 -1.04
CA ASP A 46 14.13 1.75 -1.94
C ASP A 46 14.19 0.69 -3.04
N LYS A 47 13.01 0.40 -3.65
CA LYS A 47 12.82 -0.62 -4.71
C LYS A 47 13.07 -2.06 -4.26
N LYS A 48 13.20 -2.32 -2.97
CA LYS A 48 13.33 -3.65 -2.39
C LYS A 48 12.02 -4.07 -1.74
N LEU A 49 11.79 -5.38 -1.70
CA LEU A 49 10.62 -5.98 -1.07
C LEU A 49 10.95 -6.45 0.34
N TYR A 50 10.14 -6.05 1.31
CA TYR A 50 10.26 -6.48 2.69
C TYR A 50 8.95 -7.08 3.19
N THR A 51 9.01 -8.11 4.04
CA THR A 51 7.82 -8.64 4.71
C THR A 51 7.24 -7.59 5.66
N ASP A 52 5.95 -7.33 5.53
CA ASP A 52 5.19 -6.35 6.34
C ASP A 52 4.38 -7.01 7.47
N THR A 53 4.45 -8.33 7.54
CA THR A 53 3.85 -9.18 8.57
C THR A 53 4.79 -10.35 8.85
N GLU A 54 4.64 -10.97 10.03
CA GLU A 54 5.29 -12.23 10.34
C GLU A 54 4.35 -13.38 9.94
N ASP A 55 4.65 -14.01 8.79
CA ASP A 55 3.85 -15.09 8.24
C ASP A 55 4.73 -16.22 7.69
N PHE A 56 4.23 -17.44 7.70
CA PHE A 56 4.92 -18.62 7.14
C PHE A 56 6.32 -18.87 7.73
N GLY A 57 6.57 -18.44 8.96
CA GLY A 57 7.88 -18.54 9.60
C GLY A 57 8.92 -17.57 9.02
N ILE A 58 8.50 -16.61 8.20
CA ILE A 58 9.36 -15.53 7.70
C ILE A 58 9.20 -14.33 8.63
N PRO A 59 10.28 -13.88 9.32
CA PRO A 59 10.21 -12.74 10.22
C PRO A 59 9.83 -11.45 9.50
N ILE A 60 9.06 -10.60 10.18
CA ILE A 60 8.77 -9.25 9.70
C ILE A 60 10.07 -8.48 9.42
N GLY A 61 10.09 -7.66 8.36
CA GLY A 61 11.27 -6.91 7.93
C GLY A 61 12.32 -7.73 7.19
N SER A 62 12.03 -9.00 6.85
CA SER A 62 12.90 -9.80 5.98
C SER A 62 12.90 -9.25 4.56
N GLU A 63 14.08 -9.04 3.96
CA GLU A 63 14.23 -8.64 2.56
C GLU A 63 13.97 -9.85 1.64
N ILE A 64 12.98 -9.76 0.76
CA ILE A 64 12.69 -10.78 -0.24
C ILE A 64 13.67 -10.60 -1.41
N ILE A 65 14.49 -11.60 -1.64
CA ILE A 65 15.51 -11.61 -2.70
C ILE A 65 14.93 -12.12 -4.01
N SER A 66 14.15 -13.21 -3.94
CA SER A 66 13.48 -13.76 -5.11
C SER A 66 12.22 -14.55 -4.76
N VAL A 67 11.33 -14.64 -5.74
CA VAL A 67 10.16 -15.52 -5.73
C VAL A 67 10.26 -16.43 -6.94
N ASP A 68 10.26 -17.74 -6.75
CA ASP A 68 10.43 -18.76 -7.80
C ASP A 68 11.67 -18.50 -8.69
N GLY A 69 12.76 -18.04 -8.09
CA GLY A 69 14.00 -17.71 -8.78
C GLY A 69 14.01 -16.35 -9.49
N ILE A 70 12.87 -15.65 -9.56
CA ILE A 70 12.80 -14.31 -10.13
C ILE A 70 13.20 -13.30 -9.05
N LYS A 71 14.29 -12.55 -9.29
CA LYS A 71 14.75 -11.51 -8.37
C LYS A 71 13.70 -10.40 -8.16
N SER A 72 13.70 -9.78 -6.98
CA SER A 72 12.71 -8.77 -6.59
C SER A 72 12.63 -7.58 -7.54
N GLU A 73 13.76 -7.08 -8.06
CA GLU A 73 13.75 -5.94 -8.99
C GLU A 73 13.10 -6.28 -10.34
N PRO A 74 13.48 -7.33 -11.07
CA PRO A 74 12.77 -7.78 -12.27
C PRO A 74 11.29 -8.08 -12.00
N LEU A 75 10.97 -8.65 -10.84
CA LEU A 75 9.58 -8.92 -10.44
C LEU A 75 8.79 -7.61 -10.32
N LEU A 76 9.30 -6.62 -9.57
CA LEU A 76 8.67 -5.31 -9.44
C LEU A 76 8.50 -4.61 -10.79
N ASN A 77 9.50 -4.68 -11.67
CA ASN A 77 9.44 -4.09 -13.01
C ASN A 77 8.32 -4.69 -13.88
N LYS A 78 7.96 -5.94 -13.65
CA LYS A 78 6.80 -6.55 -14.30
C LYS A 78 5.48 -6.08 -13.67
N LEU A 79 5.39 -6.09 -12.34
CA LEU A 79 4.14 -5.73 -11.64
C LEU A 79 3.77 -4.25 -11.82
N ILE A 80 4.76 -3.36 -11.98
CA ILE A 80 4.54 -1.92 -12.11
C ILE A 80 3.76 -1.55 -13.38
N THR A 81 3.75 -2.43 -14.39
CA THR A 81 3.01 -2.21 -15.65
C THR A 81 1.49 -2.32 -15.48
N TYR A 82 1.02 -2.99 -14.42
CA TYR A 82 -0.39 -3.14 -14.10
C TYR A 82 -0.96 -1.98 -13.29
N VAL A 83 -0.11 -1.08 -12.84
CA VAL A 83 -0.49 0.06 -11.98
C VAL A 83 -0.24 1.36 -12.72
N HIS A 84 -1.27 2.20 -12.81
CA HIS A 84 -1.21 3.46 -13.52
C HIS A 84 -1.09 4.65 -12.54
N SER A 85 -0.34 5.67 -12.96
CA SER A 85 -0.14 6.90 -12.18
C SER A 85 0.07 8.07 -13.10
N ASP A 86 -0.18 9.29 -12.58
CA ASP A 86 0.03 10.50 -13.33
C ASP A 86 1.52 10.78 -13.52
N GLY A 87 1.88 11.11 -14.73
CA GLY A 87 3.25 11.48 -15.11
C GLY A 87 4.26 10.40 -14.76
N TYR A 88 5.29 10.80 -14.03
CA TYR A 88 6.42 9.92 -13.63
C TYR A 88 6.34 9.48 -12.17
N ASN A 89 5.17 9.59 -11.52
CA ASN A 89 4.99 9.22 -10.13
C ASN A 89 5.07 7.69 -9.96
N VAL A 90 6.13 7.21 -9.32
CA VAL A 90 6.31 5.79 -8.99
C VAL A 90 5.88 5.46 -7.57
N THR A 91 5.78 6.45 -6.69
CA THR A 91 5.41 6.23 -5.27
C THR A 91 4.01 5.66 -5.14
N LYS A 92 3.02 6.20 -5.86
CA LYS A 92 1.67 5.65 -5.95
C LYS A 92 1.71 4.19 -6.41
N LYS A 93 2.47 3.90 -7.49
CA LYS A 93 2.57 2.55 -8.04
C LYS A 93 3.07 1.55 -6.99
N TYR A 94 4.09 1.90 -6.22
CA TYR A 94 4.59 1.02 -5.16
C TYR A 94 3.55 0.79 -4.06
N ARG A 95 2.81 1.84 -3.64
CA ARG A 95 1.75 1.69 -2.62
C ARG A 95 0.62 0.78 -3.11
N GLU A 96 0.24 0.87 -4.38
CA GLU A 96 -0.76 -0.02 -4.97
C GLU A 96 -0.24 -1.46 -5.11
N ILE A 97 1.01 -1.66 -5.54
CA ILE A 97 1.62 -2.99 -5.58
C ILE A 97 1.63 -3.62 -4.18
N GLU A 98 1.98 -2.87 -3.13
CA GLU A 98 1.97 -3.36 -1.76
C GLU A 98 0.59 -3.87 -1.32
N SER A 99 -0.48 -3.22 -1.73
CA SER A 99 -1.85 -3.60 -1.38
C SER A 99 -2.40 -4.74 -2.24
N GLN A 100 -1.86 -4.92 -3.44
CA GLN A 100 -2.40 -5.84 -4.46
C GLN A 100 -1.37 -6.88 -4.93
N PHE A 101 -0.26 -7.08 -4.22
CA PHE A 101 0.86 -7.89 -4.69
C PHE A 101 0.43 -9.28 -5.18
N GLY A 102 -0.37 -9.98 -4.40
CA GLY A 102 -0.82 -11.33 -4.74
C GLY A 102 -1.61 -11.40 -6.05
N ILE A 103 -2.55 -10.47 -6.27
CA ILE A 103 -3.35 -10.45 -7.49
C ILE A 103 -2.53 -10.00 -8.70
N LEU A 104 -1.64 -9.02 -8.55
CA LEU A 104 -0.76 -8.58 -9.64
C LEU A 104 0.24 -9.66 -10.03
N HIS A 105 0.77 -10.41 -9.04
CA HIS A 105 1.60 -11.59 -9.29
C HIS A 105 0.82 -12.65 -10.07
N TYR A 106 -0.43 -12.90 -9.69
CA TYR A 106 -1.31 -13.81 -10.42
C TYR A 106 -1.55 -13.34 -11.88
N TYR A 107 -1.78 -12.05 -12.11
CA TYR A 107 -1.97 -11.52 -13.46
C TYR A 107 -0.73 -11.75 -14.34
N GLU A 108 0.47 -11.63 -13.78
CA GLU A 108 1.71 -11.81 -14.53
C GLU A 108 2.06 -13.28 -14.73
N PHE A 109 1.94 -14.12 -13.69
CA PHE A 109 2.52 -15.47 -13.70
C PHE A 109 1.49 -16.60 -13.66
N GLY A 110 0.20 -16.28 -13.51
CA GLY A 110 -0.87 -17.25 -13.36
C GLY A 110 -1.00 -17.81 -11.94
N ALA A 111 -1.95 -18.74 -11.75
CA ALA A 111 -2.18 -19.42 -10.49
C ALA A 111 -1.09 -20.46 -10.21
N LYS A 112 -0.68 -20.57 -8.95
CA LYS A 112 0.24 -21.58 -8.44
C LYS A 112 -0.24 -22.09 -7.10
N SER A 113 0.07 -23.33 -6.76
CA SER A 113 -0.23 -23.93 -5.45
C SER A 113 0.76 -23.47 -4.36
N SER A 114 2.02 -23.24 -4.75
CA SER A 114 3.09 -22.83 -3.85
C SER A 114 4.10 -21.92 -4.52
N TYR A 115 4.96 -21.30 -3.73
CA TYR A 115 6.01 -20.39 -4.17
C TYR A 115 7.28 -20.63 -3.37
N ASN A 116 8.43 -20.68 -4.04
CA ASN A 116 9.74 -20.71 -3.40
C ASN A 116 10.22 -19.29 -3.16
N VAL A 117 10.35 -18.91 -1.89
CA VAL A 117 10.76 -17.55 -1.49
C VAL A 117 12.15 -17.59 -0.88
N THR A 118 13.10 -16.88 -1.51
CA THR A 118 14.42 -16.64 -0.94
C THR A 118 14.43 -15.26 -0.30
N TYR A 119 14.91 -15.17 0.94
CA TYR A 119 14.90 -13.93 1.72
C TYR A 119 16.10 -13.81 2.66
N ILE A 120 16.42 -12.60 3.05
CA ILE A 120 17.40 -12.28 4.10
C ILE A 120 16.65 -11.82 5.33
N THR A 121 16.87 -12.50 6.46
CA THR A 121 16.25 -12.15 7.74
C THR A 121 16.82 -10.84 8.30
N PRO A 122 16.14 -10.17 9.27
CA PRO A 122 16.72 -9.01 9.98
C PRO A 122 18.02 -9.31 10.72
N LYS A 123 18.34 -10.61 10.96
CA LYS A 123 19.62 -11.09 11.51
C LYS A 123 20.66 -11.40 10.44
N ASN A 124 20.44 -10.93 9.21
CA ASN A 124 21.35 -11.09 8.06
C ASN A 124 21.63 -12.55 7.65
N GLN A 125 20.62 -13.43 7.81
CA GLN A 125 20.70 -14.83 7.39
C GLN A 125 19.88 -15.02 6.11
N THR A 126 20.49 -15.56 5.07
CA THR A 126 19.77 -15.96 3.84
C THR A 126 19.07 -17.30 4.06
N LYS A 127 17.80 -17.35 3.71
CA LYS A 127 16.96 -18.56 3.79
C LYS A 127 16.09 -18.69 2.56
N THR A 128 15.70 -19.94 2.27
CA THR A 128 14.68 -20.24 1.25
C THR A 128 13.60 -21.09 1.90
N THR A 129 12.34 -20.78 1.65
CA THR A 129 11.20 -21.57 2.12
C THR A 129 10.15 -21.67 1.03
N GLU A 130 9.44 -22.79 1.01
CA GLU A 130 8.24 -22.94 0.20
C GLU A 130 7.03 -22.50 1.02
N ILE A 131 6.20 -21.64 0.42
CA ILE A 131 4.96 -21.14 1.03
C ILE A 131 3.76 -21.50 0.15
N GLN A 132 2.66 -21.93 0.75
CA GLN A 132 1.44 -22.28 0.03
C GLN A 132 0.67 -21.03 -0.39
N SER A 133 0.05 -21.05 -1.57
CA SER A 133 -0.88 -20.01 -2.00
C SER A 133 -2.07 -19.89 -1.03
N GLN A 134 -2.66 -18.72 -0.95
CA GLN A 134 -3.83 -18.47 -0.14
C GLN A 134 -4.94 -17.76 -0.89
N SER A 135 -6.19 -17.95 -0.44
CA SER A 135 -7.33 -17.23 -0.97
C SER A 135 -7.20 -15.72 -0.73
N PHE A 136 -7.82 -14.91 -1.59
CA PHE A 136 -7.90 -13.47 -1.42
C PHE A 136 -8.46 -13.08 -0.03
N GLN A 137 -9.46 -13.79 0.45
CA GLN A 137 -10.06 -13.57 1.76
C GLN A 137 -9.05 -13.82 2.90
N SER A 138 -8.33 -14.95 2.87
CA SER A 138 -7.31 -15.26 3.89
C SER A 138 -6.19 -14.23 3.93
N ILE A 139 -5.77 -13.73 2.78
CA ILE A 139 -4.79 -12.65 2.68
C ILE A 139 -5.37 -11.36 3.29
N GLY A 140 -6.60 -10.99 2.90
CA GLY A 140 -7.28 -9.79 3.38
C GLY A 140 -7.45 -9.73 4.90
N MET A 141 -7.74 -10.86 5.53
CA MET A 141 -7.87 -10.95 7.00
C MET A 141 -6.58 -10.61 7.76
N ARG A 142 -5.42 -10.66 7.10
CA ARG A 142 -4.12 -10.33 7.70
C ARG A 142 -3.69 -8.88 7.49
N PHE A 143 -4.39 -8.09 6.66
CA PHE A 143 -4.08 -6.69 6.45
C PHE A 143 -3.97 -5.86 7.75
N PRO A 144 -4.83 -6.05 8.77
CA PRO A 144 -4.69 -5.33 10.04
C PRO A 144 -3.37 -5.62 10.79
N ASN A 145 -2.71 -6.74 10.50
CA ASN A 145 -1.45 -7.14 11.13
C ASN A 145 -0.22 -6.51 10.47
N ARG A 146 -0.40 -5.75 9.40
CA ARG A 146 0.72 -5.08 8.71
C ARG A 146 1.41 -4.11 9.65
N ASN A 147 2.75 -4.08 9.57
CA ASN A 147 3.58 -3.08 10.23
C ASN A 147 3.46 -1.73 9.49
N SER A 148 2.23 -1.28 9.30
CA SER A 148 1.93 0.00 8.70
C SER A 148 2.13 1.12 9.71
N TYR A 149 2.14 2.37 9.21
CA TYR A 149 2.14 3.57 10.05
C TYR A 149 1.12 3.49 11.21
N PHE A 150 -0.03 2.89 10.98
CA PHE A 150 -1.07 2.68 11.99
C PHE A 150 -0.65 1.71 13.10
N SER A 151 -0.03 0.58 12.77
CA SER A 151 0.37 -0.40 13.79
C SER A 151 1.53 0.11 14.62
N ILE A 152 2.45 0.89 14.05
CA ILE A 152 3.51 1.55 14.80
C ILE A 152 2.93 2.54 15.82
N TYR A 153 1.87 3.26 15.44
CA TYR A 153 1.19 4.19 16.32
C TYR A 153 0.19 3.52 17.27
N HIS A 154 -0.42 2.42 16.90
CA HIS A 154 -1.31 1.65 17.77
C HIS A 154 -0.60 1.06 19.01
N ASN A 155 0.69 0.79 18.91
CA ASN A 155 1.46 0.19 19.99
C ASN A 155 2.23 1.20 20.86
N LYS A 156 2.16 2.49 20.53
CA LYS A 156 2.84 3.55 21.29
C LYS A 156 1.82 4.45 22.00
N THR A 157 1.60 4.19 23.27
CA THR A 157 1.06 5.06 24.34
C THR A 157 -0.13 6.00 24.05
N ASP A 158 -0.90 6.29 25.10
CA ASP A 158 -2.14 7.09 25.21
C ASP A 158 -2.20 8.43 24.44
N LYS A 159 -1.04 9.02 24.14
CA LYS A 159 -0.96 10.25 23.32
C LYS A 159 -1.45 10.06 21.88
N LEU A 160 -1.54 8.82 21.43
CA LEU A 160 -1.97 8.48 20.06
C LEU A 160 -3.40 7.93 20.01
N GLU A 161 -4.08 7.80 21.13
CA GLU A 161 -5.50 7.42 21.16
C GLU A 161 -6.35 8.46 20.43
N HIS A 162 -5.99 9.72 20.54
CA HIS A 162 -6.59 10.81 19.76
C HIS A 162 -6.41 10.58 18.23
N LEU A 163 -5.23 10.13 17.80
CA LEU A 163 -4.99 9.78 16.39
C LEU A 163 -5.79 8.54 15.97
N LYS A 164 -5.92 7.52 16.80
CA LYS A 164 -6.74 6.34 16.52
C LYS A 164 -8.19 6.73 16.24
N ASN A 165 -8.75 7.60 17.07
CA ASN A 165 -10.13 8.06 16.96
C ASN A 165 -10.37 8.96 15.75
N THR A 166 -9.33 9.62 15.24
CA THR A 166 -9.42 10.57 14.12
C THR A 166 -9.06 9.96 12.76
N LEU A 167 -8.33 8.86 12.72
CA LEU A 167 -7.88 8.22 11.47
C LEU A 167 -9.01 7.63 10.60
N GLY A 168 -10.18 7.37 11.17
CA GLY A 168 -11.38 6.95 10.44
C GLY A 168 -12.32 8.09 10.06
N GLN A 169 -11.97 9.35 10.37
CA GLN A 169 -12.84 10.50 10.09
C GLN A 169 -12.62 10.98 8.65
N ASN A 170 -13.72 11.20 7.94
CA ASN A 170 -13.69 11.82 6.61
C ASN A 170 -13.49 13.33 6.69
N LEU A 171 -13.96 13.98 7.76
CA LEU A 171 -13.77 15.42 7.96
C LEU A 171 -12.34 15.75 8.39
N PRO A 172 -11.80 16.93 8.02
CA PRO A 172 -10.49 17.38 8.44
C PRO A 172 -10.37 17.46 9.97
N TYR A 173 -9.19 17.19 10.49
CA TYR A 173 -8.86 17.39 11.89
C TYR A 173 -7.45 17.96 12.06
N VAL A 174 -7.15 18.51 13.23
CA VAL A 174 -5.83 19.04 13.57
C VAL A 174 -5.33 18.40 14.86
N TYR A 175 -4.03 18.17 14.93
CA TYR A 175 -3.30 17.89 16.16
C TYR A 175 -2.02 18.72 16.22
N PHE A 176 -1.40 18.79 17.40
CA PHE A 176 -0.25 19.64 17.63
C PHE A 176 0.95 18.83 18.07
N ILE A 177 2.12 19.18 17.55
CA ILE A 177 3.42 18.66 17.96
C ILE A 177 4.09 19.77 18.77
N ASP A 178 3.87 19.76 20.09
CA ASP A 178 4.30 20.83 20.98
C ASP A 178 5.83 21.02 20.99
N SER A 179 6.59 19.93 20.85
CA SER A 179 8.06 19.97 20.85
C SER A 179 8.68 20.83 19.73
N ILE A 180 7.93 21.05 18.65
CA ILE A 180 8.37 21.84 17.49
C ILE A 180 7.36 22.93 17.10
N ASN A 181 6.43 23.25 18.01
CA ASN A 181 5.39 24.27 17.84
C ASN A 181 4.65 24.21 16.50
N THR A 182 4.27 22.99 16.09
CA THR A 182 3.71 22.72 14.77
C THR A 182 2.31 22.16 14.87
N ALA A 183 1.38 22.69 14.06
CA ALA A 183 0.08 22.10 13.80
C ALA A 183 0.15 21.14 12.64
N VAL A 184 -0.55 20.00 12.73
CA VAL A 184 -0.70 19.04 11.63
C VAL A 184 -2.18 18.95 11.27
N LEU A 185 -2.55 19.51 10.13
CA LEU A 185 -3.88 19.41 9.54
C LEU A 185 -3.96 18.16 8.68
N THR A 186 -4.78 17.21 9.07
CA THR A 186 -5.00 15.97 8.30
C THR A 186 -6.31 16.06 7.54
N VAL A 187 -6.25 15.73 6.24
CA VAL A 187 -7.39 15.68 5.33
C VAL A 187 -7.45 14.30 4.69
N ASN A 188 -8.34 13.44 5.18
CA ASN A 188 -8.44 12.04 4.74
C ASN A 188 -9.35 11.86 3.52
N SER A 189 -10.23 12.80 3.22
CA SER A 189 -11.13 12.73 2.08
C SER A 189 -11.53 14.12 1.58
N PHE A 190 -11.71 14.23 0.27
CA PHE A 190 -12.40 15.37 -0.36
C PHE A 190 -13.87 15.04 -0.70
N GLY A 191 -14.28 13.77 -0.59
CA GLY A 191 -15.63 13.27 -0.84
C GLY A 191 -16.61 13.54 0.32
N VAL A 192 -16.56 14.73 0.91
CA VAL A 192 -17.42 15.15 2.04
C VAL A 192 -18.27 16.34 1.66
N ASN A 193 -19.33 16.64 2.47
CA ASN A 193 -20.17 17.81 2.23
C ASN A 193 -19.32 19.10 2.26
N PRO A 194 -19.35 19.94 1.20
CA PRO A 194 -18.49 21.13 1.12
C PRO A 194 -18.72 22.15 2.24
N GLN A 195 -19.95 22.30 2.73
CA GLN A 195 -20.29 23.23 3.80
C GLN A 195 -19.73 22.75 5.14
N GLU A 196 -19.85 21.45 5.42
CA GLU A 196 -19.27 20.84 6.61
C GLU A 196 -17.74 20.91 6.59
N PHE A 197 -17.14 20.61 5.44
CA PHE A 197 -15.69 20.71 5.24
C PHE A 197 -15.20 22.14 5.51
N LYS A 198 -15.85 23.14 4.90
CA LYS A 198 -15.54 24.56 5.11
C LYS A 198 -15.68 24.99 6.57
N SER A 199 -16.79 24.63 7.22
CA SER A 199 -17.04 24.94 8.64
C SER A 199 -15.94 24.35 9.51
N LYS A 200 -15.61 23.08 9.29
CA LYS A 200 -14.57 22.38 10.04
C LYS A 200 -13.19 23.02 9.87
N LEU A 201 -12.82 23.40 8.64
CA LEU A 201 -11.57 24.12 8.41
C LEU A 201 -11.51 25.46 9.13
N ILE A 202 -12.60 26.23 9.13
CA ILE A 202 -12.66 27.52 9.86
C ILE A 202 -12.36 27.29 11.35
N ASP A 203 -12.95 26.28 11.96
CA ASP A 203 -12.75 26.00 13.38
C ASP A 203 -11.32 25.51 13.66
N ILE A 204 -10.79 24.67 12.79
CA ILE A 204 -9.38 24.23 12.86
C ILE A 204 -8.42 25.42 12.80
N PHE A 205 -8.61 26.34 11.86
CA PHE A 205 -7.73 27.51 11.76
C PHE A 205 -7.86 28.47 12.94
N LYS A 206 -9.07 28.58 13.58
CA LYS A 206 -9.23 29.29 14.85
C LYS A 206 -8.42 28.63 15.96
N GLU A 207 -8.44 27.30 16.03
CA GLU A 207 -7.67 26.53 17.02
C GLU A 207 -6.16 26.70 16.83
N ILE A 208 -5.66 26.57 15.57
CA ILE A 208 -4.25 26.81 15.22
C ILE A 208 -3.81 28.20 15.67
N LYS A 209 -4.62 29.22 15.37
CA LYS A 209 -4.35 30.61 15.80
C LYS A 209 -4.33 30.76 17.32
N LYS A 210 -5.28 30.13 18.02
CA LYS A 210 -5.35 30.15 19.51
C LYS A 210 -4.12 29.50 20.11
N LYS A 211 -3.64 28.40 19.55
CA LYS A 211 -2.44 27.66 19.99
C LYS A 211 -1.13 28.36 19.60
N LYS A 212 -1.18 29.38 18.74
CA LYS A 212 -0.02 30.12 18.24
C LYS A 212 1.04 29.20 17.59
N ALA A 213 0.60 28.18 16.84
CA ALA A 213 1.51 27.32 16.12
C ALA A 213 2.29 28.14 15.08
N GLU A 214 3.60 27.93 15.02
CA GLU A 214 4.51 28.64 14.11
C GLU A 214 4.60 27.99 12.74
N SER A 215 4.30 26.69 12.67
CA SER A 215 4.34 25.91 11.44
C SER A 215 3.06 25.11 11.25
N LEU A 216 2.71 24.87 9.97
CA LEU A 216 1.60 24.03 9.58
C LEU A 216 2.07 22.95 8.61
N ILE A 217 1.80 21.70 8.95
CA ILE A 217 1.92 20.54 8.05
C ILE A 217 0.52 20.18 7.56
N ILE A 218 0.33 20.03 6.26
CA ILE A 218 -0.90 19.50 5.68
C ILE A 218 -0.64 18.04 5.30
N ASP A 219 -1.32 17.11 5.98
CA ASP A 219 -1.18 15.68 5.78
C ASP A 219 -2.36 15.14 4.97
N ILE A 220 -2.08 14.75 3.72
CA ILE A 220 -3.04 14.16 2.79
C ILE A 220 -2.67 12.72 2.41
N ARG A 221 -1.78 12.06 3.15
CA ARG A 221 -1.25 10.73 2.80
C ARG A 221 -2.30 9.63 2.75
N GLN A 222 -3.42 9.81 3.48
CA GLN A 222 -4.54 8.88 3.50
C GLN A 222 -5.71 9.31 2.60
N ASN A 223 -5.55 10.43 1.88
CA ASN A 223 -6.61 10.96 1.03
C ASN A 223 -6.66 10.19 -0.30
N ASN A 224 -7.80 9.58 -0.54
CA ASN A 224 -8.07 8.84 -1.79
C ASN A 224 -9.03 9.57 -2.75
N GLY A 225 -9.33 10.85 -2.49
CA GLY A 225 -10.28 11.68 -3.23
C GLY A 225 -11.54 11.96 -2.46
#